data_b37653aacd041f6e4d1ef9864b745c7b
#
_entry.id   b37653aacd041f6e4d1ef9864b745c7b
#
_cell.length_a   1.000
_cell.length_b   1.000
_cell.length_c   1.000
_cell.angle_alpha   90.00
_cell.angle_beta   90.00
_cell.angle_gamma   90.00
#
_symmetry.space_group_name_H-M   'P 1'
#
loop_
_entity.id
_entity.type
_entity.pdbx_description
1 polymer ?
#
loop_
_entity_poly.entity_id
_entity_poly.type
_entity_poly.pdbx_seq_one_letter_code
_entity_poly.pdbx_strand_id
1 'polypeptide(L)'
;MLYNHITELIGNTPLLRIDPAVHQLANVEVYAKLETYNPFGSLKDRVAWGILKDEIELIVEKQQTIIEFSSGNTGKALAVLASLYGINYETITNRIKVPEVHDMLRLMGASIEVLPGMSECPDPNDPNDPLSYLEQKVHANPSRYFHTDQYRNAKNYQAHYEHTGQEIFADLGAVDYFFGALGTAGSTRGVSTFLKERYADLQTIGVVAEKGDFIPGLRNVDEMSEVGIFDKALYQDILTVDAQDALSGMLALISQSGVLGGPSSGAVYYAMLQYLKQQSQGWTGPKKVVFIVCDRVEWYLSYIQKRRPELFEQKVPEDSFWKLKADDFKQAPSIAPEQVERFLREEDPLIVDTRGSLAYKIGHVPNSINIPDDKLADILTFGIPFPHERTILFVCPKGDISKKFAFFLQRKGYKAYSLEGGMIQWRKNHQQLLRSPA
;
A
#
# COMPACT_ATOMS: atom_id res chain seq x y z
N MET A 1 27.35 -21.31 9.30
CA MET A 1 26.21 -21.56 10.22
C MET A 1 25.36 -22.67 9.65
N LEU A 2 24.86 -23.58 10.47
CA LEU A 2 23.92 -24.63 10.07
C LEU A 2 22.58 -24.33 10.74
N TYR A 3 21.50 -24.35 9.98
CA TYR A 3 20.14 -24.19 10.46
C TYR A 3 19.35 -25.46 10.15
N ASN A 4 18.43 -25.84 11.02
CA ASN A 4 17.62 -27.05 10.87
C ASN A 4 16.25 -26.75 10.25
N HIS A 5 15.77 -25.51 10.38
CA HIS A 5 14.49 -25.09 9.83
C HIS A 5 14.59 -23.67 9.27
N ILE A 6 13.83 -23.40 8.20
CA ILE A 6 13.87 -22.11 7.50
C ILE A 6 13.41 -20.94 8.40
N THR A 7 12.57 -21.20 9.39
CA THR A 7 12.10 -20.17 10.35
C THR A 7 13.18 -19.65 11.28
N GLU A 8 14.26 -20.39 11.47
CA GLU A 8 15.44 -19.95 12.24
C GLU A 8 16.21 -18.82 11.55
N LEU A 9 15.97 -18.63 10.24
CA LEU A 9 16.53 -17.54 9.45
C LEU A 9 15.72 -16.25 9.52
N ILE A 10 14.54 -16.27 10.16
CA ILE A 10 13.71 -15.07 10.29
C ILE A 10 14.34 -14.16 11.36
N GLY A 11 14.66 -12.94 10.96
CA GLY A 11 15.32 -11.97 11.82
C GLY A 11 16.83 -11.93 11.65
N ASN A 12 17.52 -11.27 12.58
CA ASN A 12 18.97 -11.00 12.53
C ASN A 12 19.41 -10.45 11.16
N THR A 13 18.59 -9.56 10.61
CA THR A 13 18.84 -8.99 9.29
C THR A 13 19.96 -7.94 9.36
N PRO A 14 20.75 -7.78 8.28
CA PRO A 14 21.85 -6.82 8.27
C PRO A 14 21.39 -5.38 8.44
N LEU A 15 22.24 -4.57 9.07
CA LEU A 15 22.18 -3.12 9.07
C LEU A 15 23.31 -2.57 8.21
N LEU A 16 22.97 -1.85 7.14
CA LEU A 16 23.94 -1.32 6.17
C LEU A 16 24.07 0.20 6.33
N ARG A 17 25.29 0.69 6.52
CA ARG A 17 25.57 2.12 6.42
C ARG A 17 25.57 2.56 4.95
N ILE A 18 24.75 3.54 4.62
CA ILE A 18 24.74 4.17 3.30
C ILE A 18 25.91 5.15 3.21
N ASP A 19 26.67 5.06 2.13
CA ASP A 19 27.82 5.94 1.91
C ASP A 19 27.39 7.42 1.92
N PRO A 20 28.02 8.29 2.72
CA PRO A 20 27.75 9.73 2.70
C PRO A 20 27.84 10.38 1.32
N ALA A 21 28.69 9.87 0.43
CA ALA A 21 28.78 10.34 -0.95
C ALA A 21 27.49 10.12 -1.75
N VAL A 22 26.67 9.14 -1.37
CA VAL A 22 25.40 8.83 -2.01
C VAL A 22 24.31 9.81 -1.60
N HIS A 23 24.12 10.04 -0.30
CA HIS A 23 23.04 10.90 0.19
C HIS A 23 23.43 12.39 0.27
N GLN A 24 24.72 12.73 0.30
CA GLN A 24 25.29 14.08 0.28
C GLN A 24 24.74 15.01 1.39
N LEU A 25 24.31 14.46 2.51
CA LEU A 25 23.81 15.21 3.66
C LEU A 25 24.95 15.43 4.66
N ALA A 26 25.18 16.69 5.05
CA ALA A 26 26.16 17.02 6.08
C ALA A 26 25.64 16.60 7.47
N ASN A 27 26.55 16.11 8.32
CA ASN A 27 26.23 15.71 9.69
C ASN A 27 25.11 14.65 9.81
N VAL A 28 25.01 13.75 8.81
CA VAL A 28 24.04 12.66 8.81
C VAL A 28 24.73 11.33 8.55
N GLU A 29 24.45 10.35 9.40
CA GLU A 29 24.80 8.95 9.18
C GLU A 29 23.53 8.16 8.90
N VAL A 30 23.37 7.65 7.67
CA VAL A 30 22.19 6.92 7.24
C VAL A 30 22.45 5.42 7.28
N TYR A 31 21.52 4.68 7.88
CA TYR A 31 21.57 3.24 8.02
C TYR A 31 20.28 2.59 7.49
N ALA A 32 20.44 1.57 6.66
CA ALA A 32 19.35 0.78 6.09
C ALA A 32 19.23 -0.57 6.82
N LYS A 33 18.12 -0.83 7.49
CA LYS A 33 17.80 -2.14 8.06
C LYS A 33 17.22 -3.02 6.95
N LEU A 34 17.97 -4.03 6.52
CA LEU A 34 17.70 -4.81 5.32
C LEU A 34 16.75 -5.98 5.60
N GLU A 35 15.46 -5.71 5.77
CA GLU A 35 14.44 -6.74 5.99
C GLU A 35 14.19 -7.64 4.76
N THR A 36 14.77 -7.29 3.62
CA THR A 36 14.85 -8.11 2.41
C THR A 36 15.64 -9.42 2.61
N TYR A 37 16.46 -9.51 3.67
CA TYR A 37 17.27 -10.68 4.01
C TYR A 37 16.50 -11.72 4.83
N ASN A 38 15.29 -11.44 5.27
CA ASN A 38 14.42 -12.48 5.78
C ASN A 38 14.18 -13.56 4.69
N PRO A 39 13.99 -14.84 5.06
CA PRO A 39 13.98 -15.95 4.11
C PRO A 39 12.89 -15.87 3.04
N PHE A 40 11.72 -15.27 3.34
CA PHE A 40 10.65 -15.06 2.37
C PHE A 40 10.73 -13.68 1.70
N GLY A 41 11.77 -12.89 2.05
CA GLY A 41 12.17 -11.65 1.38
C GLY A 41 11.47 -10.40 1.84
N SER A 42 10.90 -10.34 3.04
CA SER A 42 10.27 -9.13 3.56
C SER A 42 10.22 -9.06 5.09
N LEU A 43 9.95 -7.87 5.60
CA LEU A 43 9.69 -7.64 7.04
C LEU A 43 8.47 -8.42 7.57
N LYS A 44 7.58 -8.86 6.68
CA LYS A 44 6.36 -9.60 7.05
C LYS A 44 6.61 -11.03 7.48
N ASP A 45 7.79 -11.56 7.18
CA ASP A 45 8.25 -12.87 7.67
C ASP A 45 8.23 -12.89 9.21
N ARG A 46 8.72 -11.80 9.83
CA ARG A 46 8.69 -11.63 11.29
C ARG A 46 7.26 -11.55 11.83
N VAL A 47 6.39 -10.82 11.15
CA VAL A 47 4.99 -10.66 11.54
C VAL A 47 4.26 -12.00 11.49
N ALA A 48 4.35 -12.68 10.35
CA ALA A 48 3.69 -13.96 10.16
C ALA A 48 4.19 -15.01 11.14
N TRP A 49 5.50 -15.09 11.36
CA TRP A 49 6.09 -16.01 12.34
C TRP A 49 5.72 -15.64 13.77
N GLY A 50 5.78 -14.36 14.13
CA GLY A 50 5.40 -13.88 15.46
C GLY A 50 3.94 -14.18 15.83
N ILE A 51 3.04 -14.15 14.84
CA ILE A 51 1.63 -14.50 15.05
C ILE A 51 1.46 -16.03 15.15
N LEU A 52 2.11 -16.80 14.29
CA LEU A 52 1.83 -18.22 14.11
C LEU A 52 2.63 -19.14 15.02
N LYS A 53 3.88 -18.81 15.40
CA LYS A 53 4.81 -19.74 16.06
C LYS A 53 4.23 -20.48 17.26
N ASP A 54 3.40 -19.82 18.06
CA ASP A 54 2.80 -20.37 19.28
C ASP A 54 1.40 -20.99 19.01
N GLU A 55 0.87 -20.87 17.82
CA GLU A 55 -0.50 -21.28 17.46
C GLU A 55 -0.54 -22.48 16.51
N ILE A 56 0.59 -22.80 15.85
CA ILE A 56 0.67 -23.82 14.79
C ILE A 56 0.14 -25.16 15.25
N GLU A 57 0.58 -25.66 16.41
CA GLU A 57 0.16 -26.96 16.94
C GLU A 57 -1.37 -27.02 17.12
N LEU A 58 -1.94 -25.96 17.69
CA LEU A 58 -3.37 -25.85 17.93
C LEU A 58 -4.17 -25.73 16.61
N ILE A 59 -3.65 -25.00 15.64
CA ILE A 59 -4.27 -24.86 14.31
C ILE A 59 -4.31 -26.23 13.60
N VAL A 60 -3.22 -26.98 13.67
CA VAL A 60 -3.12 -28.33 13.10
C VAL A 60 -4.06 -29.29 13.81
N GLU A 61 -4.06 -29.31 15.15
CA GLU A 61 -4.93 -30.17 15.96
C GLU A 61 -6.42 -29.91 15.64
N LYS A 62 -6.81 -28.63 15.52
CA LYS A 62 -8.17 -28.23 15.21
C LYS A 62 -8.52 -28.29 13.72
N GLN A 63 -7.55 -28.64 12.86
CA GLN A 63 -7.72 -28.63 11.40
C GLN A 63 -8.26 -27.30 10.86
N GLN A 64 -7.81 -26.17 11.45
CA GLN A 64 -8.23 -24.85 11.03
C GLN A 64 -7.51 -24.40 9.76
N THR A 65 -8.17 -23.57 8.99
CA THR A 65 -7.58 -22.83 7.86
C THR A 65 -7.12 -21.45 8.36
N ILE A 66 -5.87 -21.08 8.09
CA ILE A 66 -5.40 -19.71 8.32
C ILE A 66 -6.08 -18.80 7.31
N ILE A 67 -6.64 -17.68 7.79
CA ILE A 67 -7.32 -16.71 6.93
C ILE A 67 -6.84 -15.30 7.22
N GLU A 68 -6.65 -14.49 6.15
CA GLU A 68 -6.20 -13.10 6.29
C GLU A 68 -6.69 -12.23 5.13
N PHE A 69 -6.90 -10.93 5.38
CA PHE A 69 -7.05 -9.93 4.34
C PHE A 69 -5.66 -9.43 3.92
N SER A 70 -5.12 -9.97 2.84
CA SER A 70 -3.82 -9.57 2.35
C SER A 70 -3.62 -9.87 0.86
N SER A 71 -3.21 -8.86 0.12
CA SER A 71 -2.78 -8.98 -1.29
C SER A 71 -1.27 -8.80 -1.47
N GLY A 72 -0.47 -8.92 -0.40
CA GLY A 72 0.94 -8.57 -0.42
C GLY A 72 1.83 -9.52 0.42
N ASN A 73 2.90 -8.96 0.96
CA ASN A 73 3.94 -9.71 1.66
C ASN A 73 3.44 -10.50 2.89
N THR A 74 2.42 -10.01 3.61
CA THR A 74 1.83 -10.78 4.72
C THR A 74 1.21 -12.07 4.21
N GLY A 75 0.37 -11.97 3.17
CA GLY A 75 -0.23 -13.16 2.56
C GLY A 75 0.82 -14.15 2.06
N LYS A 76 1.90 -13.63 1.43
CA LYS A 76 3.02 -14.46 0.98
C LYS A 76 3.70 -15.20 2.14
N ALA A 77 4.04 -14.50 3.22
CA ALA A 77 4.70 -15.10 4.38
C ALA A 77 3.80 -16.15 5.07
N LEU A 78 2.49 -15.84 5.22
CA LEU A 78 1.51 -16.77 5.78
C LEU A 78 1.34 -18.02 4.89
N ALA A 79 1.29 -17.84 3.56
CA ALA A 79 1.18 -18.96 2.63
C ALA A 79 2.39 -19.91 2.70
N VAL A 80 3.61 -19.37 2.79
CA VAL A 80 4.81 -20.19 2.96
C VAL A 80 4.75 -20.97 4.28
N LEU A 81 4.46 -20.29 5.40
CA LEU A 81 4.38 -20.95 6.71
C LEU A 81 3.27 -22.00 6.73
N ALA A 82 2.08 -21.67 6.22
CA ALA A 82 0.98 -22.62 6.14
C ALA A 82 1.39 -23.87 5.34
N SER A 83 2.01 -23.70 4.18
CA SER A 83 2.50 -24.82 3.35
C SER A 83 3.53 -25.67 4.09
N LEU A 84 4.46 -25.07 4.85
CA LEU A 84 5.48 -25.80 5.62
C LEU A 84 4.90 -26.71 6.69
N TYR A 85 3.77 -26.33 7.29
CA TYR A 85 3.10 -27.08 8.35
C TYR A 85 1.87 -27.86 7.88
N GLY A 86 1.62 -27.94 6.58
CA GLY A 86 0.46 -28.65 6.01
C GLY A 86 -0.88 -28.02 6.36
N ILE A 87 -0.92 -26.72 6.64
CA ILE A 87 -2.11 -25.96 6.99
C ILE A 87 -2.68 -25.32 5.72
N ASN A 88 -4.00 -25.33 5.57
CA ASN A 88 -4.64 -24.58 4.50
C ASN A 88 -4.56 -23.07 4.76
N TYR A 89 -4.30 -22.31 3.70
CA TYR A 89 -4.31 -20.84 3.76
C TYR A 89 -5.31 -20.25 2.77
N GLU A 90 -6.12 -19.36 3.27
CA GLU A 90 -7.09 -18.60 2.48
C GLU A 90 -6.78 -17.08 2.63
N THR A 91 -6.62 -16.41 1.50
CA THR A 91 -6.53 -14.95 1.51
C THR A 91 -7.77 -14.34 0.89
N ILE A 92 -8.33 -13.37 1.58
CA ILE A 92 -9.39 -12.51 1.06
C ILE A 92 -8.73 -11.23 0.58
N THR A 93 -9.14 -10.74 -0.57
CA THR A 93 -8.67 -9.48 -1.12
C THR A 93 -9.73 -8.88 -2.02
N ASN A 94 -9.80 -7.57 -2.08
CA ASN A 94 -10.60 -6.89 -3.09
C ASN A 94 -9.79 -6.67 -4.38
N ARG A 95 -8.46 -6.83 -4.33
CA ARG A 95 -7.60 -6.45 -5.43
C ARG A 95 -6.17 -6.98 -5.25
N ILE A 96 -5.69 -7.72 -6.23
CA ILE A 96 -4.26 -8.01 -6.36
C ILE A 96 -3.71 -7.17 -7.52
N LYS A 97 -3.07 -6.05 -7.20
CA LYS A 97 -2.51 -5.11 -8.18
C LYS A 97 -1.15 -5.56 -8.74
N VAL A 98 -0.54 -6.56 -8.12
CA VAL A 98 0.80 -7.04 -8.42
C VAL A 98 0.69 -8.50 -8.82
N PRO A 99 0.73 -8.83 -10.13
CA PRO A 99 0.56 -10.20 -10.64
C PRO A 99 1.54 -11.20 -10.02
N GLU A 100 2.79 -10.78 -9.79
CA GLU A 100 3.83 -11.63 -9.21
C GLU A 100 3.43 -12.15 -7.81
N VAL A 101 2.76 -11.33 -7.01
CA VAL A 101 2.26 -11.75 -5.70
C VAL A 101 1.12 -12.74 -5.82
N HIS A 102 0.21 -12.52 -6.78
CA HIS A 102 -0.88 -13.46 -7.06
C HIS A 102 -0.35 -14.85 -7.45
N ASP A 103 0.60 -14.87 -8.36
CA ASP A 103 1.16 -16.12 -8.87
C ASP A 103 1.93 -16.89 -7.78
N MET A 104 2.65 -16.17 -6.91
CA MET A 104 3.31 -16.75 -5.76
C MET A 104 2.32 -17.34 -4.75
N LEU A 105 1.23 -16.65 -4.44
CA LEU A 105 0.18 -17.19 -3.56
C LEU A 105 -0.41 -18.48 -4.13
N ARG A 106 -0.67 -18.52 -5.44
CA ARG A 106 -1.16 -19.71 -6.13
C ARG A 106 -0.15 -20.85 -6.11
N LEU A 107 1.12 -20.56 -6.37
CA LEU A 107 2.22 -21.53 -6.35
C LEU A 107 2.32 -22.22 -4.97
N MET A 108 2.08 -21.48 -3.89
CA MET A 108 2.10 -21.99 -2.52
C MET A 108 0.78 -22.64 -2.07
N GLY A 109 -0.17 -22.83 -2.98
CA GLY A 109 -1.44 -23.51 -2.69
C GLY A 109 -2.47 -22.66 -1.94
N ALA A 110 -2.29 -21.34 -1.86
CA ALA A 110 -3.26 -20.47 -1.22
C ALA A 110 -4.60 -20.45 -1.99
N SER A 111 -5.70 -20.52 -1.26
CA SER A 111 -7.02 -20.19 -1.77
C SER A 111 -7.16 -18.68 -1.80
N ILE A 112 -7.48 -18.11 -2.96
CA ILE A 112 -7.61 -16.66 -3.14
C ILE A 112 -9.07 -16.33 -3.44
N GLU A 113 -9.72 -15.66 -2.50
CA GLU A 113 -11.05 -15.11 -2.68
C GLU A 113 -10.94 -13.62 -3.01
N VAL A 114 -11.18 -13.31 -4.28
CA VAL A 114 -11.19 -11.92 -4.74
C VAL A 114 -12.60 -11.39 -4.55
N LEU A 115 -12.76 -10.54 -3.55
CA LEU A 115 -14.02 -9.86 -3.36
C LEU A 115 -14.22 -8.85 -4.48
N PRO A 116 -15.42 -8.82 -5.00
CA PRO A 116 -15.81 -7.83 -5.99
C PRO A 116 -15.96 -6.50 -5.29
N GLY A 117 -14.92 -5.84 -5.08
CA GLY A 117 -14.91 -4.68 -4.24
C GLY A 117 -14.49 -3.42 -4.87
N MET A 118 -14.73 -2.46 -4.08
CA MET A 118 -14.43 -1.08 -4.24
C MET A 118 -12.96 -0.87 -4.58
N SER A 119 -12.71 0.18 -5.29
CA SER A 119 -11.41 0.80 -5.42
C SER A 119 -10.76 1.03 -4.05
N GLU A 120 -9.56 1.48 -4.03
CA GLU A 120 -8.60 1.70 -2.94
C GLU A 120 -9.12 2.44 -1.69
N CYS A 121 -10.41 2.85 -1.68
CA CYS A 121 -11.01 3.55 -0.56
C CYS A 121 -12.02 2.64 0.13
N PRO A 122 -11.70 2.09 1.31
CA PRO A 122 -12.66 1.36 2.12
C PRO A 122 -13.84 2.27 2.50
N ASP A 123 -15.01 1.70 2.52
CA ASP A 123 -16.22 2.33 3.08
C ASP A 123 -16.67 1.46 4.26
N PRO A 124 -16.43 1.88 5.51
CA PRO A 124 -16.79 1.10 6.69
C PRO A 124 -18.29 0.77 6.78
N ASN A 125 -19.13 1.47 5.99
CA ASN A 125 -20.56 1.22 5.92
C ASN A 125 -20.95 0.30 4.75
N ASP A 126 -19.98 -0.15 3.95
CA ASP A 126 -20.24 -1.12 2.88
C ASP A 126 -20.15 -2.55 3.45
N PRO A 127 -21.26 -3.33 3.45
CA PRO A 127 -21.22 -4.73 3.90
C PRO A 127 -20.29 -5.63 3.08
N ASN A 128 -19.79 -5.13 1.93
CA ASN A 128 -18.81 -5.81 1.09
C ASN A 128 -17.39 -5.27 1.29
N ASP A 129 -17.17 -4.41 2.30
CA ASP A 129 -15.82 -4.07 2.72
C ASP A 129 -15.06 -5.36 3.10
N PRO A 130 -13.84 -5.57 2.56
CA PRO A 130 -13.14 -6.84 2.76
C PRO A 130 -12.85 -7.22 4.20
N LEU A 131 -12.59 -6.24 5.08
CA LEU A 131 -12.39 -6.52 6.50
C LEU A 131 -13.69 -6.93 7.18
N SER A 132 -14.77 -6.21 6.90
CA SER A 132 -16.10 -6.54 7.41
C SER A 132 -16.58 -7.91 6.93
N TYR A 133 -16.35 -8.23 5.65
CA TYR A 133 -16.67 -9.54 5.09
C TYR A 133 -15.85 -10.66 5.76
N LEU A 134 -14.55 -10.46 5.92
CA LEU A 134 -13.67 -11.41 6.59
C LEU A 134 -14.14 -11.67 8.04
N GLU A 135 -14.44 -10.61 8.80
CA GLU A 135 -14.94 -10.72 10.16
C GLU A 135 -16.25 -11.53 10.24
N GLN A 136 -17.20 -11.27 9.35
CA GLN A 136 -18.45 -12.02 9.25
C GLN A 136 -18.19 -13.48 8.93
N LYS A 137 -17.30 -13.79 7.98
CA LYS A 137 -16.94 -15.15 7.58
C LYS A 137 -16.31 -15.94 8.72
N VAL A 138 -15.40 -15.33 9.44
CA VAL A 138 -14.73 -15.91 10.62
C VAL A 138 -15.74 -16.11 11.75
N HIS A 139 -16.57 -15.12 12.03
CA HIS A 139 -17.58 -15.19 13.08
C HIS A 139 -18.64 -16.27 12.83
N ALA A 140 -19.02 -16.46 11.56
CA ALA A 140 -19.96 -17.52 11.16
C ALA A 140 -19.36 -18.93 11.28
N ASN A 141 -18.03 -19.07 11.25
CA ASN A 141 -17.34 -20.35 11.25
C ASN A 141 -16.07 -20.35 12.14
N PRO A 142 -16.17 -20.07 13.44
CA PRO A 142 -15.02 -19.84 14.32
C PRO A 142 -14.17 -21.09 14.55
N SER A 143 -14.74 -22.28 14.40
CA SER A 143 -14.00 -23.55 14.49
C SER A 143 -13.19 -23.86 13.23
N ARG A 144 -13.56 -23.29 12.08
CA ARG A 144 -12.91 -23.53 10.79
C ARG A 144 -11.71 -22.64 10.55
N TYR A 145 -11.73 -21.40 11.03
CA TYR A 145 -10.75 -20.40 10.66
C TYR A 145 -9.91 -19.96 11.86
N PHE A 146 -8.62 -19.77 11.60
CA PHE A 146 -7.71 -18.99 12.43
C PHE A 146 -7.40 -17.67 11.70
N HIS A 147 -7.95 -16.57 12.21
CA HIS A 147 -7.73 -15.24 11.65
C HIS A 147 -6.48 -14.62 12.28
N THR A 148 -5.49 -14.28 11.47
CA THR A 148 -4.21 -13.68 11.94
C THR A 148 -4.36 -12.23 12.35
N ASP A 149 -5.33 -11.49 11.79
CA ASP A 149 -5.71 -10.11 12.10
C ASP A 149 -4.52 -9.14 12.18
N GLN A 150 -3.75 -9.09 11.10
CA GLN A 150 -2.53 -8.27 11.06
C GLN A 150 -2.74 -6.79 11.40
N TYR A 151 -3.95 -6.27 11.32
CA TYR A 151 -4.28 -4.87 11.57
C TYR A 151 -4.53 -4.54 13.04
N ARG A 152 -4.86 -5.54 13.86
CA ARG A 152 -5.19 -5.37 15.29
C ARG A 152 -4.36 -6.26 16.21
N ASN A 153 -3.80 -7.35 15.71
CA ASN A 153 -3.03 -8.29 16.50
C ASN A 153 -1.73 -7.67 17.03
N ALA A 154 -1.60 -7.61 18.35
CA ALA A 154 -0.44 -7.05 19.02
C ALA A 154 0.87 -7.78 18.65
N LYS A 155 0.82 -9.09 18.37
CA LYS A 155 2.00 -9.87 17.93
C LYS A 155 2.67 -9.29 16.67
N ASN A 156 1.93 -8.52 15.84
CA ASN A 156 2.49 -7.83 14.69
C ASN A 156 3.56 -6.81 15.11
N TYR A 157 3.25 -5.87 16.00
CA TYR A 157 4.26 -4.90 16.44
C TYR A 157 5.23 -5.46 17.47
N GLN A 158 4.82 -6.45 18.28
CA GLN A 158 5.68 -7.13 19.25
C GLN A 158 6.84 -7.85 18.55
N ALA A 159 6.62 -8.50 17.40
CA ALA A 159 7.67 -9.11 16.62
C ALA A 159 8.79 -8.11 16.23
N HIS A 160 8.44 -6.85 15.99
CA HIS A 160 9.40 -5.79 15.70
C HIS A 160 9.99 -5.14 16.95
N TYR A 161 9.24 -5.09 18.04
CA TYR A 161 9.72 -4.63 19.34
C TYR A 161 10.77 -5.59 19.88
N GLU A 162 10.48 -6.89 19.91
CA GLU A 162 11.32 -7.93 20.50
C GLU A 162 12.57 -8.25 19.65
N HIS A 163 12.52 -7.98 18.33
CA HIS A 163 13.61 -8.36 17.44
C HIS A 163 14.18 -7.16 16.69
N THR A 164 13.45 -6.54 15.74
CA THR A 164 13.99 -5.49 14.86
C THR A 164 14.52 -4.29 15.63
N GLY A 165 13.79 -3.82 16.65
CA GLY A 165 14.22 -2.73 17.51
C GLY A 165 15.47 -3.08 18.32
N GLN A 166 15.52 -4.31 18.86
CA GLN A 166 16.69 -4.80 19.61
C GLN A 166 17.91 -4.94 18.71
N GLU A 167 17.75 -5.46 17.50
CA GLU A 167 18.85 -5.62 16.53
C GLU A 167 19.43 -4.25 16.15
N ILE A 168 18.58 -3.25 15.85
CA ILE A 168 19.05 -1.89 15.56
C ILE A 168 19.80 -1.30 16.76
N PHE A 169 19.27 -1.48 17.95
CA PHE A 169 19.92 -0.99 19.17
C PHE A 169 21.25 -1.68 19.44
N ALA A 170 21.33 -2.99 19.25
CA ALA A 170 22.57 -3.75 19.46
C ALA A 170 23.69 -3.29 18.49
N ASP A 171 23.32 -2.95 17.25
CA ASP A 171 24.27 -2.53 16.22
C ASP A 171 24.70 -1.07 16.34
N LEU A 172 23.80 -0.17 16.73
CA LEU A 172 24.05 1.31 16.68
C LEU A 172 24.05 2.03 18.03
N GLY A 173 23.40 1.43 19.04
CA GLY A 173 23.06 2.16 20.26
C GLY A 173 22.00 3.22 19.97
N ALA A 174 22.29 4.47 20.32
CA ALA A 174 21.38 5.60 20.12
C ALA A 174 21.08 5.87 18.64
N VAL A 175 19.83 6.18 18.35
CA VAL A 175 19.31 6.57 17.04
C VAL A 175 18.54 7.89 17.20
N ASP A 176 18.85 8.89 16.38
CA ASP A 176 18.18 10.20 16.44
C ASP A 176 16.87 10.20 15.64
N TYR A 177 16.88 9.57 14.45
CA TYR A 177 15.71 9.52 13.54
C TYR A 177 15.46 8.11 13.07
N PHE A 178 14.20 7.71 13.08
CA PHE A 178 13.74 6.46 12.52
C PHE A 178 12.63 6.70 11.49
N PHE A 179 12.85 6.26 10.25
CA PHE A 179 11.89 6.38 9.17
C PHE A 179 11.30 5.02 8.79
N GLY A 180 9.99 4.95 8.61
CA GLY A 180 9.34 3.70 8.22
C GLY A 180 8.05 3.87 7.42
N ALA A 181 7.78 2.88 6.58
CA ALA A 181 6.58 2.79 5.77
C ALA A 181 5.34 2.46 6.61
N LEU A 182 4.23 3.16 6.39
CA LEU A 182 2.97 2.93 7.06
C LEU A 182 2.02 2.10 6.19
N GLY A 183 2.04 0.78 6.41
CA GLY A 183 1.03 -0.17 5.96
C GLY A 183 0.16 -0.57 7.16
N THR A 184 0.56 -1.62 7.90
CA THR A 184 -0.06 -1.97 9.19
C THR A 184 0.53 -1.20 10.37
N ALA A 185 1.53 -0.36 10.17
CA ALA A 185 2.30 0.35 11.21
C ALA A 185 3.02 -0.55 12.25
N GLY A 186 2.99 -1.87 12.10
CA GLY A 186 3.59 -2.80 13.08
C GLY A 186 5.09 -2.59 13.27
N SER A 187 5.84 -2.48 12.18
CA SER A 187 7.30 -2.26 12.23
C SER A 187 7.66 -0.91 12.82
N THR A 188 6.97 0.15 12.41
CA THR A 188 7.22 1.49 12.92
C THR A 188 6.85 1.59 14.39
N ARG A 189 5.70 1.04 14.82
CA ARG A 189 5.30 1.00 16.23
C ARG A 189 6.29 0.20 17.07
N GLY A 190 6.60 -1.03 16.67
CA GLY A 190 7.47 -1.91 17.47
C GLY A 190 8.87 -1.35 17.66
N VAL A 191 9.52 -0.93 16.56
CA VAL A 191 10.87 -0.34 16.60
C VAL A 191 10.87 0.97 17.38
N SER A 192 9.92 1.87 17.12
CA SER A 192 9.87 3.16 17.80
C SER A 192 9.61 3.03 19.29
N THR A 193 8.70 2.15 19.70
CA THR A 193 8.43 1.91 21.12
C THR A 193 9.70 1.42 21.81
N PHE A 194 10.37 0.40 21.24
CA PHE A 194 11.58 -0.15 21.82
C PHE A 194 12.71 0.88 21.95
N LEU A 195 12.94 1.68 20.90
CA LEU A 195 14.00 2.68 20.88
C LEU A 195 13.68 3.89 21.76
N LYS A 196 12.42 4.37 21.80
CA LYS A 196 12.00 5.51 22.66
C LYS A 196 12.11 5.21 24.15
N GLU A 197 11.90 3.97 24.57
CA GLU A 197 12.12 3.56 25.97
C GLU A 197 13.58 3.75 26.40
N ARG A 198 14.53 3.78 25.47
CA ARG A 198 15.97 3.90 25.70
C ARG A 198 16.51 5.29 25.34
N TYR A 199 15.88 5.93 24.37
CA TYR A 199 16.23 7.27 23.84
C TYR A 199 14.97 8.06 23.61
N ALA A 200 14.54 8.81 24.63
CA ALA A 200 13.29 9.60 24.60
C ALA A 200 13.24 10.61 23.45
N ASP A 201 14.40 11.11 23.01
CA ASP A 201 14.55 12.12 21.95
C ASP A 201 14.44 11.54 20.53
N LEU A 202 14.24 10.22 20.37
CA LEU A 202 14.07 9.60 19.06
C LEU A 202 12.91 10.28 18.30
N GLN A 203 13.19 10.74 17.09
CA GLN A 203 12.20 11.26 16.17
C GLN A 203 11.73 10.14 15.22
N THR A 204 10.48 9.72 15.33
CA THR A 204 9.87 8.72 14.45
C THR A 204 9.11 9.43 13.34
N ILE A 205 9.44 9.10 12.09
CA ILE A 205 8.80 9.66 10.90
C ILE A 205 8.13 8.55 10.12
N GLY A 206 6.82 8.67 9.96
CA GLY A 206 6.03 7.75 9.13
C GLY A 206 5.98 8.20 7.68
N VAL A 207 5.88 7.25 6.75
CA VAL A 207 5.70 7.55 5.32
C VAL A 207 4.46 6.83 4.80
N VAL A 208 3.58 7.58 4.16
CA VAL A 208 2.32 7.12 3.54
C VAL A 208 2.30 7.44 2.06
N ALA A 209 1.45 6.74 1.32
CA ALA A 209 1.20 7.06 -0.08
C ALA A 209 0.32 8.32 -0.22
N GLU A 210 0.50 9.08 -1.30
CA GLU A 210 -0.39 10.19 -1.66
C GLU A 210 -1.80 9.66 -1.99
N LYS A 211 -2.83 10.46 -1.64
CA LYS A 211 -4.22 10.13 -1.95
C LYS A 211 -4.44 9.99 -3.46
N GLY A 212 -5.15 8.94 -3.84
CA GLY A 212 -5.40 8.63 -5.26
C GLY A 212 -4.20 8.01 -5.98
N ASP A 213 -3.12 7.72 -5.27
CA ASP A 213 -1.99 6.95 -5.81
C ASP A 213 -1.81 5.62 -5.08
N PHE A 214 -1.11 4.70 -5.69
CA PHE A 214 -0.86 3.38 -5.13
C PHE A 214 0.63 3.05 -5.10
N ILE A 215 1.14 2.83 -3.90
CA ILE A 215 2.48 2.30 -3.66
C ILE A 215 2.33 0.96 -2.92
N PRO A 216 2.81 -0.17 -3.48
CA PRO A 216 2.71 -1.47 -2.82
C PRO A 216 3.29 -1.43 -1.40
N GLY A 217 2.52 -1.88 -0.42
CA GLY A 217 2.93 -1.92 0.99
C GLY A 217 2.67 -0.65 1.80
N LEU A 218 2.27 0.46 1.18
CA LEU A 218 1.84 1.68 1.88
C LEU A 218 0.31 1.86 1.83
N ARG A 219 -0.20 2.50 2.87
CA ARG A 219 -1.54 3.08 2.92
C ARG A 219 -1.47 4.59 2.73
N ASN A 220 -2.58 5.22 2.38
CA ASN A 220 -2.70 6.67 2.49
C ASN A 220 -3.15 7.06 3.92
N VAL A 221 -3.10 8.35 4.24
CA VAL A 221 -3.38 8.84 5.60
C VAL A 221 -4.81 8.54 6.09
N ASP A 222 -5.79 8.52 5.18
CA ASP A 222 -7.19 8.27 5.55
C ASP A 222 -7.43 6.80 5.93
N GLU A 223 -6.69 5.89 5.27
CA GLU A 223 -6.76 4.44 5.53
C GLU A 223 -6.10 4.04 6.86
N MET A 224 -5.30 4.92 7.46
CA MET A 224 -4.65 4.63 8.75
C MET A 224 -5.65 4.53 9.92
N SER A 225 -6.84 5.11 9.79
CA SER A 225 -7.92 5.00 10.80
C SER A 225 -8.43 3.56 10.99
N GLU A 226 -8.24 2.69 10.02
CA GLU A 226 -8.65 1.27 10.07
C GLU A 226 -7.62 0.36 10.74
N VAL A 227 -6.41 0.87 10.94
CA VAL A 227 -5.30 0.12 11.51
C VAL A 227 -5.34 0.23 13.03
N GLY A 228 -5.88 -0.78 13.71
CA GLY A 228 -6.05 -0.76 15.16
C GLY A 228 -4.75 -0.70 15.97
N ILE A 229 -3.63 -1.16 15.39
CA ILE A 229 -2.31 -1.04 16.02
C ILE A 229 -1.58 0.26 15.69
N PHE A 230 -2.16 1.15 14.88
CA PHE A 230 -1.57 2.46 14.59
C PHE A 230 -1.75 3.41 15.78
N ASP A 231 -0.65 4.00 16.23
CA ASP A 231 -0.64 5.00 17.29
C ASP A 231 0.02 6.29 16.78
N LYS A 232 -0.82 7.27 16.44
CA LYS A 232 -0.36 8.55 15.89
C LYS A 232 0.60 9.30 16.81
N ALA A 233 0.49 9.12 18.13
CA ALA A 233 1.32 9.82 19.12
C ALA A 233 2.79 9.41 19.06
N LEU A 234 3.11 8.27 18.45
CA LEU A 234 4.49 7.83 18.26
C LEU A 234 5.27 8.64 17.21
N TYR A 235 4.56 9.29 16.29
CA TYR A 235 5.17 9.95 15.13
C TYR A 235 5.33 11.44 15.36
N GLN A 236 6.56 11.95 15.14
CA GLN A 236 6.85 13.36 15.05
C GLN A 236 6.23 13.96 13.80
N ASP A 237 6.31 13.21 12.69
CA ASP A 237 5.76 13.63 11.42
C ASP A 237 5.30 12.43 10.58
N ILE A 238 4.36 12.66 9.66
CA ILE A 238 3.91 11.67 8.68
C ILE A 238 3.98 12.32 7.31
N LEU A 239 4.91 11.83 6.49
CA LEU A 239 5.22 12.36 5.18
C LEU A 239 4.44 11.60 4.10
N THR A 240 4.04 12.32 3.08
CA THR A 240 3.31 11.78 1.93
C THR A 240 4.22 11.70 0.71
N VAL A 241 4.16 10.60 -0.04
CA VAL A 241 4.96 10.36 -1.25
C VAL A 241 4.09 9.81 -2.36
N ASP A 242 4.27 10.31 -3.58
CA ASP A 242 3.64 9.73 -4.76
C ASP A 242 4.46 8.56 -5.34
N ALA A 243 3.84 7.79 -6.25
CA ALA A 243 4.47 6.61 -6.83
C ALA A 243 5.69 6.93 -7.69
N GLN A 244 5.76 8.10 -8.33
CA GLN A 244 6.91 8.48 -9.17
C GLN A 244 8.13 8.80 -8.32
N ASP A 245 7.92 9.51 -7.21
CA ASP A 245 8.97 9.84 -6.25
C ASP A 245 9.42 8.58 -5.48
N ALA A 246 8.49 7.68 -5.14
CA ALA A 246 8.81 6.38 -4.56
C ALA A 246 9.70 5.54 -5.49
N LEU A 247 9.37 5.47 -6.78
CA LEU A 247 10.19 4.77 -7.78
C LEU A 247 11.54 5.45 -7.99
N SER A 248 11.60 6.78 -7.95
CA SER A 248 12.86 7.51 -8.03
C SER A 248 13.78 7.20 -6.86
N GLY A 249 13.25 7.16 -5.62
CA GLY A 249 13.99 6.75 -4.43
C GLY A 249 14.43 5.28 -4.48
N MET A 250 13.59 4.39 -5.00
CA MET A 250 13.92 2.97 -5.20
C MET A 250 15.09 2.81 -6.19
N LEU A 251 15.03 3.48 -7.32
CA LEU A 251 16.09 3.44 -8.33
C LEU A 251 17.41 4.03 -7.81
N ALA A 252 17.35 5.09 -6.98
CA ALA A 252 18.51 5.64 -6.32
C ALA A 252 19.15 4.63 -5.35
N LEU A 253 18.35 3.94 -4.52
CA LEU A 253 18.85 2.87 -3.65
C LEU A 253 19.55 1.77 -4.45
N ILE A 254 18.95 1.33 -5.56
CA ILE A 254 19.51 0.27 -6.40
C ILE A 254 20.80 0.73 -7.07
N SER A 255 20.77 1.86 -7.75
CA SER A 255 21.90 2.29 -8.61
C SER A 255 23.08 2.84 -7.80
N GLN A 256 22.83 3.44 -6.63
CA GLN A 256 23.86 4.13 -5.87
C GLN A 256 24.34 3.32 -4.66
N SER A 257 23.53 2.41 -4.12
CA SER A 257 23.88 1.64 -2.93
C SER A 257 23.80 0.12 -3.13
N GLY A 258 23.35 -0.36 -4.30
CA GLY A 258 23.16 -1.79 -4.57
C GLY A 258 22.04 -2.43 -3.72
N VAL A 259 21.18 -1.62 -3.09
CA VAL A 259 20.09 -2.10 -2.23
C VAL A 259 18.84 -2.36 -3.06
N LEU A 260 18.52 -3.63 -3.29
CA LEU A 260 17.39 -4.07 -4.10
C LEU A 260 16.06 -4.01 -3.31
N GLY A 261 15.73 -2.82 -2.81
CA GLY A 261 14.49 -2.58 -2.08
C GLY A 261 13.30 -2.32 -3.02
N GLY A 262 12.10 -2.69 -2.57
CA GLY A 262 10.85 -2.45 -3.31
C GLY A 262 10.36 -0.98 -3.25
N PRO A 263 9.21 -0.68 -3.88
CA PRO A 263 8.68 0.69 -3.97
C PRO A 263 8.43 1.36 -2.62
N SER A 264 7.96 0.62 -1.61
CA SER A 264 7.77 1.16 -0.26
C SER A 264 9.09 1.62 0.39
N SER A 265 10.18 0.87 0.15
CA SER A 265 11.51 1.24 0.60
C SER A 265 12.02 2.50 -0.11
N GLY A 266 11.73 2.59 -1.41
CA GLY A 266 12.03 3.78 -2.21
C GLY A 266 11.27 5.02 -1.72
N ALA A 267 10.01 4.88 -1.37
CA ALA A 267 9.20 5.95 -0.80
C ALA A 267 9.81 6.47 0.51
N VAL A 268 10.18 5.56 1.42
CA VAL A 268 10.81 5.94 2.70
C VAL A 268 12.14 6.63 2.46
N TYR A 269 12.98 6.10 1.57
CA TYR A 269 14.28 6.69 1.26
C TYR A 269 14.15 8.07 0.64
N TYR A 270 13.25 8.26 -0.32
CA TYR A 270 12.97 9.56 -0.93
C TYR A 270 12.50 10.58 0.10
N ALA A 271 11.46 10.24 0.86
CA ALA A 271 10.91 11.13 1.90
C ALA A 271 11.95 11.50 2.94
N MET A 272 12.74 10.52 3.41
CA MET A 272 13.83 10.73 4.35
C MET A 272 14.85 11.75 3.82
N LEU A 273 15.31 11.59 2.57
CA LEU A 273 16.28 12.52 1.99
C LEU A 273 15.71 13.94 1.86
N GLN A 274 14.45 14.10 1.45
CA GLN A 274 13.82 15.42 1.35
C GLN A 274 13.67 16.07 2.74
N TYR A 275 13.20 15.31 3.72
CA TYR A 275 13.03 15.77 5.10
C TYR A 275 14.38 16.21 5.70
N LEU A 276 15.40 15.38 5.58
CA LEU A 276 16.72 15.63 6.16
C LEU A 276 17.45 16.79 5.49
N LYS A 277 17.26 17.03 4.19
CA LYS A 277 17.80 18.21 3.50
C LYS A 277 17.32 19.53 4.13
N GLN A 278 16.09 19.54 4.62
CA GLN A 278 15.53 20.74 5.28
C GLN A 278 16.00 20.85 6.73
N GLN A 279 16.05 19.74 7.46
CA GLN A 279 16.34 19.73 8.89
C GLN A 279 17.84 19.84 9.20
N SER A 280 18.71 19.23 8.39
CA SER A 280 20.15 19.10 8.70
C SER A 280 20.94 20.40 8.60
N GLN A 281 20.40 21.47 7.99
CA GLN A 281 21.07 22.74 7.79
C GLN A 281 21.51 23.44 9.10
N GLY A 282 20.85 23.13 10.24
CA GLY A 282 21.15 23.67 11.55
C GLY A 282 21.89 22.71 12.49
N TRP A 283 22.28 21.51 12.03
CA TRP A 283 22.89 20.52 12.92
C TRP A 283 24.39 20.77 13.11
N THR A 284 24.81 20.78 14.37
CA THR A 284 26.21 21.02 14.75
C THR A 284 27.03 19.74 14.91
N GLY A 285 26.40 18.57 14.85
CA GLY A 285 27.04 17.25 14.97
C GLY A 285 26.29 16.16 14.21
N PRO A 286 26.91 14.99 14.05
CA PRO A 286 26.33 13.89 13.29
C PRO A 286 25.07 13.34 13.96
N LYS A 287 24.04 13.08 13.16
CA LYS A 287 22.79 12.43 13.55
C LYS A 287 22.69 11.06 12.92
N LYS A 288 22.37 10.04 13.73
CA LYS A 288 22.12 8.68 13.26
C LYS A 288 20.68 8.52 12.81
N VAL A 289 20.52 8.18 11.57
CA VAL A 289 19.22 7.99 10.92
C VAL A 289 19.08 6.56 10.44
N VAL A 290 18.01 5.88 10.84
CA VAL A 290 17.70 4.51 10.42
C VAL A 290 16.42 4.49 9.61
N PHE A 291 16.41 3.73 8.52
CA PHE A 291 15.20 3.40 7.79
C PHE A 291 15.12 1.90 7.48
N ILE A 292 13.90 1.39 7.25
CA ILE A 292 13.68 -0.02 6.92
C ILE A 292 13.57 -0.20 5.41
N VAL A 293 14.34 -1.14 4.87
CA VAL A 293 14.16 -1.69 3.52
C VAL A 293 13.21 -2.87 3.64
N CYS A 294 11.94 -2.66 3.26
CA CYS A 294 10.83 -3.51 3.65
C CYS A 294 10.81 -4.88 2.97
N ASP A 295 11.11 -4.91 1.67
CA ASP A 295 10.96 -6.06 0.78
C ASP A 295 11.80 -5.92 -0.48
N ARG A 296 11.79 -6.94 -1.34
CA ARG A 296 12.60 -7.02 -2.55
C ARG A 296 11.89 -6.45 -3.77
N VAL A 297 12.67 -5.78 -4.64
CA VAL A 297 12.19 -5.16 -5.88
C VAL A 297 11.62 -6.17 -6.88
N GLU A 298 12.10 -7.40 -6.90
CA GLU A 298 11.73 -8.44 -7.87
C GLU A 298 10.23 -8.76 -7.87
N TRP A 299 9.56 -8.51 -6.75
CA TRP A 299 8.12 -8.70 -6.60
C TRP A 299 7.27 -7.65 -7.32
N TYR A 300 7.89 -6.61 -7.88
CA TYR A 300 7.19 -5.41 -8.37
C TYR A 300 7.54 -5.05 -9.82
N LEU A 301 8.10 -5.98 -10.58
CA LEU A 301 8.55 -5.69 -11.96
C LEU A 301 7.41 -5.20 -12.84
N SER A 302 6.24 -5.83 -12.78
CA SER A 302 5.06 -5.39 -13.55
C SER A 302 4.55 -4.01 -13.11
N TYR A 303 4.60 -3.71 -11.80
CA TYR A 303 4.26 -2.40 -11.26
C TYR A 303 5.22 -1.31 -11.75
N ILE A 304 6.53 -1.61 -11.76
CA ILE A 304 7.58 -0.70 -12.23
C ILE A 304 7.44 -0.49 -13.73
N GLN A 305 7.25 -1.57 -14.48
CA GLN A 305 7.10 -1.52 -15.94
C GLN A 305 5.93 -0.64 -16.39
N LYS A 306 4.81 -0.72 -15.70
CA LYS A 306 3.64 0.15 -15.97
C LYS A 306 3.93 1.63 -15.75
N ARG A 307 4.74 1.99 -14.74
CA ARG A 307 4.99 3.38 -14.34
C ARG A 307 6.27 3.99 -14.91
N ARG A 308 7.25 3.16 -15.20
CA ARG A 308 8.57 3.54 -15.71
C ARG A 308 8.96 2.63 -16.89
N PRO A 309 8.09 2.55 -17.92
CA PRO A 309 8.30 1.65 -19.05
C PRO A 309 9.56 1.99 -19.87
N GLU A 310 10.06 3.21 -19.79
CA GLU A 310 11.34 3.61 -20.39
C GLU A 310 12.53 2.80 -19.86
N LEU A 311 12.45 2.26 -18.64
CA LEU A 311 13.50 1.39 -18.09
C LEU A 311 13.55 0.01 -18.78
N PHE A 312 12.50 -0.34 -19.52
CA PHE A 312 12.34 -1.61 -20.23
C PHE A 312 12.32 -1.40 -21.75
N GLU A 313 13.00 -0.33 -22.22
CA GLU A 313 13.11 0.02 -23.65
C GLU A 313 11.75 0.26 -24.36
N GLN A 314 10.68 0.47 -23.59
CA GLN A 314 9.37 0.77 -24.15
C GLN A 314 9.25 2.27 -24.42
N LYS A 315 8.91 2.64 -25.66
CA LYS A 315 8.60 4.03 -26.00
C LYS A 315 7.26 4.42 -25.39
N VAL A 316 7.28 5.36 -24.47
CA VAL A 316 6.08 5.90 -23.84
C VAL A 316 6.03 7.39 -24.05
N PRO A 317 4.89 7.93 -24.46
CA PRO A 317 4.69 9.38 -24.56
C PRO A 317 5.01 10.07 -23.23
N GLU A 318 5.62 11.24 -23.27
CA GLU A 318 5.90 12.04 -22.04
C GLU A 318 4.64 12.38 -21.27
N ASP A 319 3.52 12.45 -21.95
CA ASP A 319 2.19 12.74 -21.44
C ASP A 319 1.38 11.48 -21.07
N SER A 320 2.03 10.37 -20.77
CA SER A 320 1.39 9.12 -20.34
C SER A 320 0.63 9.29 -19.03
N PHE A 321 -0.54 8.60 -18.92
CA PHE A 321 -1.34 8.53 -17.69
C PHE A 321 -0.51 8.11 -16.46
N TRP A 322 0.43 7.20 -16.63
CA TRP A 322 1.25 6.66 -15.54
C TRP A 322 2.33 7.62 -15.02
N LYS A 323 2.65 8.69 -15.78
CA LYS A 323 3.63 9.72 -15.38
C LYS A 323 3.00 10.87 -14.58
N LEU A 324 1.68 10.91 -14.42
CA LEU A 324 1.00 11.94 -13.66
C LEU A 324 1.36 11.87 -12.17
N LYS A 325 1.77 13.01 -11.62
CA LYS A 325 2.00 13.19 -10.20
C LYS A 325 0.72 13.61 -9.48
N ALA A 326 0.65 13.38 -8.19
CA ALA A 326 -0.52 13.75 -7.39
C ALA A 326 -0.86 15.25 -7.48
N ASP A 327 0.15 16.11 -7.49
CA ASP A 327 -0.03 17.56 -7.61
C ASP A 327 -0.65 17.97 -8.94
N ASP A 328 -0.40 17.23 -10.01
CA ASP A 328 -0.93 17.52 -11.33
C ASP A 328 -2.46 17.52 -11.37
N PHE A 329 -3.10 16.59 -10.65
CA PHE A 329 -4.54 16.38 -10.70
C PHE A 329 -5.31 16.86 -9.46
N LYS A 330 -4.65 17.45 -8.46
CA LYS A 330 -5.34 18.07 -7.30
C LYS A 330 -6.36 19.13 -7.72
N GLN A 331 -6.08 19.87 -8.79
CA GLN A 331 -6.95 20.91 -9.34
C GLN A 331 -7.81 20.42 -10.51
N ALA A 332 -7.94 19.12 -10.70
CA ALA A 332 -8.78 18.57 -11.76
C ALA A 332 -10.22 19.06 -11.61
N PRO A 333 -10.89 19.43 -12.71
CA PRO A 333 -12.28 19.90 -12.65
C PRO A 333 -13.18 18.84 -12.05
N SER A 334 -13.90 19.26 -11.04
CA SER A 334 -14.84 18.42 -10.32
C SER A 334 -16.21 19.05 -10.29
N ILE A 335 -17.23 18.21 -10.33
CA ILE A 335 -18.63 18.63 -10.19
C ILE A 335 -19.03 18.40 -8.75
N ALA A 336 -19.40 19.49 -8.08
CA ALA A 336 -19.87 19.42 -6.70
C ALA A 336 -21.19 18.64 -6.60
N PRO A 337 -21.43 17.91 -5.51
CA PRO A 337 -22.63 17.08 -5.35
C PRO A 337 -23.94 17.84 -5.56
N GLU A 338 -23.99 19.11 -5.16
CA GLU A 338 -25.17 19.96 -5.29
C GLU A 338 -25.46 20.41 -6.74
N GLN A 339 -24.43 20.37 -7.58
CA GLN A 339 -24.51 20.80 -9.00
C GLN A 339 -24.73 19.62 -9.96
N VAL A 340 -24.52 18.39 -9.46
CA VAL A 340 -24.42 17.21 -10.32
C VAL A 340 -25.74 16.93 -11.09
N GLU A 341 -26.91 17.06 -10.47
CA GLU A 341 -28.17 16.83 -11.15
C GLU A 341 -28.43 17.84 -12.30
N ARG A 342 -28.05 19.09 -12.07
CA ARG A 342 -28.10 20.12 -13.09
C ARG A 342 -27.14 19.79 -14.23
N PHE A 343 -25.92 19.45 -13.88
CA PHE A 343 -24.88 19.08 -14.84
C PHE A 343 -25.29 17.86 -15.69
N LEU A 344 -25.88 16.83 -15.09
CA LEU A 344 -26.37 15.66 -15.82
C LEU A 344 -27.48 16.00 -16.84
N ARG A 345 -28.35 16.95 -16.47
CA ARG A 345 -29.45 17.38 -17.40
C ARG A 345 -28.96 18.29 -18.51
N GLU A 346 -28.01 19.19 -18.25
CA GLU A 346 -27.53 20.18 -19.21
C GLU A 346 -26.50 19.62 -20.18
N GLU A 347 -25.58 18.76 -19.69
CA GLU A 347 -24.45 18.27 -20.46
C GLU A 347 -24.65 16.86 -21.02
N ASP A 348 -25.65 16.11 -20.56
CA ASP A 348 -25.86 14.69 -20.90
C ASP A 348 -24.54 13.88 -21.00
N PRO A 349 -23.71 13.87 -19.95
CA PRO A 349 -22.37 13.31 -20.04
C PRO A 349 -22.36 11.80 -20.18
N LEU A 350 -21.32 11.26 -20.79
CA LEU A 350 -20.95 9.86 -20.62
C LEU A 350 -20.44 9.66 -19.19
N ILE A 351 -21.17 8.93 -18.38
CA ILE A 351 -20.78 8.65 -17.00
C ILE A 351 -19.97 7.37 -16.95
N VAL A 352 -18.73 7.45 -16.49
CA VAL A 352 -17.81 6.31 -16.38
C VAL A 352 -17.55 6.01 -14.91
N ASP A 353 -18.13 4.92 -14.42
CA ASP A 353 -17.87 4.41 -13.06
C ASP A 353 -16.60 3.56 -13.07
N THR A 354 -15.58 4.05 -12.38
CA THR A 354 -14.25 3.41 -12.34
C THR A 354 -14.09 2.43 -11.20
N ARG A 355 -15.15 2.16 -10.44
CA ARG A 355 -15.15 1.16 -9.37
C ARG A 355 -15.13 -0.26 -9.96
N GLY A 356 -14.76 -1.22 -9.12
CA GLY A 356 -14.83 -2.64 -9.47
C GLY A 356 -16.25 -3.06 -9.87
N SER A 357 -16.36 -4.09 -10.74
CA SER A 357 -17.61 -4.48 -11.39
C SER A 357 -18.74 -4.86 -10.44
N LEU A 358 -18.44 -5.37 -9.24
CA LEU A 358 -19.51 -5.68 -8.28
C LEU A 358 -19.98 -4.45 -7.53
N ALA A 359 -19.08 -3.54 -7.10
CA ALA A 359 -19.49 -2.29 -6.51
C ALA A 359 -20.44 -1.53 -7.44
N TYR A 360 -20.16 -1.61 -8.75
CA TYR A 360 -21.08 -1.10 -9.79
C TYR A 360 -22.43 -1.83 -9.80
N LYS A 361 -22.42 -3.17 -9.79
CA LYS A 361 -23.65 -3.99 -9.80
C LYS A 361 -24.56 -3.76 -8.59
N ILE A 362 -23.96 -3.57 -7.41
CA ILE A 362 -24.68 -3.31 -6.16
C ILE A 362 -25.41 -1.96 -6.21
N GLY A 363 -24.85 -0.97 -6.89
CA GLY A 363 -25.49 0.32 -7.07
C GLY A 363 -24.59 1.32 -7.76
N HIS A 364 -25.10 1.94 -8.82
CA HIS A 364 -24.38 2.89 -9.66
C HIS A 364 -25.24 4.09 -10.04
N VAL A 365 -24.60 5.13 -10.52
CA VAL A 365 -25.30 6.31 -11.08
C VAL A 365 -26.09 5.88 -12.32
N PRO A 366 -27.37 6.26 -12.45
CA PRO A 366 -28.16 5.92 -13.64
C PRO A 366 -27.42 6.26 -14.94
N ASN A 367 -27.54 5.37 -15.94
CA ASN A 367 -26.93 5.50 -17.27
C ASN A 367 -25.38 5.51 -17.29
N SER A 368 -24.73 5.15 -16.19
CA SER A 368 -23.28 5.01 -16.18
C SER A 368 -22.83 3.68 -16.80
N ILE A 369 -21.64 3.69 -17.40
CA ILE A 369 -20.92 2.48 -17.81
C ILE A 369 -19.85 2.16 -16.79
N ASN A 370 -19.50 0.88 -16.64
CA ASN A 370 -18.44 0.46 -15.73
C ASN A 370 -17.17 0.09 -16.49
N ILE A 371 -16.11 0.83 -16.22
CA ILE A 371 -14.76 0.50 -16.65
C ILE A 371 -13.86 0.64 -15.40
N PRO A 372 -13.52 -0.47 -14.73
CA PRO A 372 -12.64 -0.42 -13.56
C PRO A 372 -11.35 0.34 -13.83
N ASP A 373 -10.88 1.08 -12.83
CA ASP A 373 -9.78 2.04 -12.92
C ASP A 373 -8.48 1.43 -13.48
N ASP A 374 -8.14 0.20 -13.08
CA ASP A 374 -6.99 -0.55 -13.58
C ASP A 374 -7.12 -0.83 -15.09
N LYS A 375 -8.30 -1.28 -15.53
CA LYS A 375 -8.58 -1.54 -16.95
C LYS A 375 -8.62 -0.26 -17.76
N LEU A 376 -9.23 0.80 -17.22
CA LEU A 376 -9.28 2.10 -17.90
C LEU A 376 -7.87 2.66 -18.07
N ALA A 377 -7.05 2.62 -17.02
CA ALA A 377 -5.67 3.07 -17.08
C ALA A 377 -4.85 2.29 -18.12
N ASP A 378 -5.02 0.97 -18.20
CA ASP A 378 -4.36 0.14 -19.23
C ASP A 378 -4.85 0.52 -20.65
N ILE A 379 -6.16 0.71 -20.86
CA ILE A 379 -6.72 1.14 -22.15
C ILE A 379 -6.14 2.50 -22.60
N LEU A 380 -6.01 3.44 -21.67
CA LEU A 380 -5.50 4.78 -21.98
C LEU A 380 -4.02 4.77 -22.41
N THR A 381 -3.28 3.69 -22.21
CA THR A 381 -1.92 3.54 -22.78
C THR A 381 -1.92 3.28 -24.29
N PHE A 382 -3.02 2.74 -24.81
CA PHE A 382 -3.16 2.43 -26.25
C PHE A 382 -3.97 3.49 -27.01
N GLY A 383 -4.80 4.23 -26.31
CA GLY A 383 -5.64 5.27 -26.90
C GLY A 383 -6.79 5.66 -25.99
N ILE A 384 -7.49 6.72 -26.34
CA ILE A 384 -8.67 7.20 -25.59
C ILE A 384 -9.92 6.58 -26.21
N PRO A 385 -10.68 5.74 -25.47
CA PRO A 385 -11.82 5.01 -26.04
C PRO A 385 -13.12 5.82 -26.03
N PHE A 386 -13.04 7.14 -25.86
CA PHE A 386 -14.21 8.00 -25.71
C PHE A 386 -14.38 8.95 -26.87
N PRO A 387 -15.63 9.29 -27.27
CA PRO A 387 -15.90 10.33 -28.27
C PRO A 387 -15.39 11.70 -27.79
N HIS A 388 -14.68 12.41 -28.66
CA HIS A 388 -14.05 13.68 -28.30
C HIS A 388 -15.06 14.80 -27.99
N GLU A 389 -16.20 14.77 -28.67
CA GLU A 389 -17.25 15.81 -28.56
C GLU A 389 -18.13 15.61 -27.33
N ARG A 390 -18.09 14.44 -26.70
CA ARG A 390 -18.99 14.15 -25.57
C ARG A 390 -18.32 14.52 -24.24
N THR A 391 -19.08 15.20 -23.39
CA THR A 391 -18.69 15.47 -22.01
C THR A 391 -18.61 14.15 -21.23
N ILE A 392 -17.57 13.96 -20.40
CA ILE A 392 -17.33 12.74 -19.64
C ILE A 392 -17.32 13.06 -18.15
N LEU A 393 -18.05 12.27 -17.37
CA LEU A 393 -18.05 12.35 -15.90
C LEU A 393 -17.48 11.05 -15.34
N PHE A 394 -16.31 11.13 -14.71
CA PHE A 394 -15.72 10.01 -14.00
C PHE A 394 -16.21 9.92 -12.56
N VAL A 395 -16.52 8.70 -12.14
CA VAL A 395 -17.02 8.41 -10.80
C VAL A 395 -16.15 7.32 -10.17
N CYS A 396 -15.69 7.58 -8.96
CA CYS A 396 -14.97 6.60 -8.12
C CYS A 396 -15.55 6.65 -6.69
N PRO A 397 -15.08 5.90 -5.71
CA PRO A 397 -15.68 5.93 -4.36
C PRO A 397 -15.68 7.30 -3.70
N LYS A 398 -14.53 8.00 -3.67
CA LYS A 398 -14.33 9.27 -2.93
C LYS A 398 -14.03 10.48 -3.81
N GLY A 399 -13.85 10.31 -5.10
CA GLY A 399 -13.51 11.39 -6.02
C GLY A 399 -12.00 11.53 -6.33
N ASP A 400 -11.12 10.78 -5.67
CA ASP A 400 -9.67 10.97 -5.81
C ASP A 400 -9.13 10.40 -7.14
N ILE A 401 -9.41 9.13 -7.43
CA ILE A 401 -8.96 8.47 -8.66
C ILE A 401 -9.65 9.04 -9.90
N SER A 402 -10.93 9.38 -9.81
CA SER A 402 -11.65 10.00 -10.90
C SER A 402 -11.07 11.35 -11.33
N LYS A 403 -10.46 12.11 -10.40
CA LYS A 403 -9.72 13.34 -10.72
C LYS A 403 -8.53 13.08 -11.64
N LYS A 404 -7.79 12.01 -11.41
CA LYS A 404 -6.64 11.64 -12.25
C LYS A 404 -7.07 11.38 -13.70
N PHE A 405 -8.17 10.64 -13.90
CA PHE A 405 -8.73 10.39 -15.23
C PHE A 405 -9.26 11.66 -15.89
N ALA A 406 -10.00 12.48 -15.15
CA ALA A 406 -10.52 13.75 -15.67
C ALA A 406 -9.38 14.67 -16.11
N PHE A 407 -8.36 14.84 -15.29
CA PHE A 407 -7.18 15.65 -15.61
C PHE A 407 -6.45 15.15 -16.84
N PHE A 408 -6.19 13.83 -16.92
CA PHE A 408 -5.51 13.24 -18.07
C PHE A 408 -6.24 13.50 -19.38
N LEU A 409 -7.56 13.27 -19.40
CA LEU A 409 -8.37 13.51 -20.60
C LEU A 409 -8.46 14.99 -20.96
N GLN A 410 -8.51 15.88 -19.99
CA GLN A 410 -8.48 17.33 -20.26
C GLN A 410 -7.18 17.78 -20.92
N ARG A 411 -6.04 17.27 -20.47
CA ARG A 411 -4.76 17.52 -21.16
C ARG A 411 -4.74 17.05 -22.60
N LYS A 412 -5.63 16.12 -22.96
CA LYS A 412 -5.82 15.62 -24.33
C LYS A 412 -6.95 16.35 -25.08
N GLY A 413 -7.51 17.43 -24.50
CA GLY A 413 -8.53 18.25 -25.12
C GLY A 413 -9.98 17.79 -24.94
N TYR A 414 -10.22 16.77 -24.11
CA TYR A 414 -11.57 16.29 -23.80
C TYR A 414 -12.25 17.13 -22.73
N LYS A 415 -13.56 17.22 -22.77
CA LYS A 415 -14.37 17.77 -21.68
C LYS A 415 -14.60 16.69 -20.63
N ALA A 416 -13.73 16.58 -19.65
CA ALA A 416 -13.77 15.54 -18.64
C ALA A 416 -13.81 16.12 -17.22
N TYR A 417 -14.62 15.53 -16.35
CA TYR A 417 -14.87 15.99 -14.99
C TYR A 417 -14.85 14.81 -14.02
N SER A 418 -14.59 15.09 -12.77
CA SER A 418 -14.69 14.13 -11.65
C SER A 418 -15.93 14.45 -10.81
N LEU A 419 -16.64 13.45 -10.31
CA LEU A 419 -17.65 13.63 -9.28
C LEU A 419 -16.97 13.87 -7.94
N GLU A 420 -17.13 15.04 -7.36
CA GLU A 420 -16.55 15.39 -6.07
C GLU A 420 -17.17 14.54 -4.95
N GLY A 421 -16.32 14.00 -4.06
CA GLY A 421 -16.73 13.07 -3.01
C GLY A 421 -17.20 11.69 -3.52
N GLY A 422 -17.22 11.49 -4.84
CA GLY A 422 -17.53 10.21 -5.49
C GLY A 422 -18.88 9.61 -5.11
N MET A 423 -18.95 8.28 -5.17
CA MET A 423 -20.18 7.53 -4.85
C MET A 423 -20.59 7.64 -3.38
N ILE A 424 -19.66 7.86 -2.46
CA ILE A 424 -19.99 8.05 -1.05
C ILE A 424 -20.86 9.30 -0.87
N GLN A 425 -20.45 10.40 -1.49
CA GLN A 425 -21.22 11.64 -1.41
C GLN A 425 -22.49 11.60 -2.26
N TRP A 426 -22.43 10.93 -3.41
CA TRP A 426 -23.62 10.68 -4.23
C TRP A 426 -24.73 9.98 -3.43
N ARG A 427 -24.41 8.89 -2.72
CA ARG A 427 -25.37 8.12 -1.91
C ARG A 427 -26.01 8.94 -0.79
N LYS A 428 -25.27 9.87 -0.20
CA LYS A 428 -25.81 10.77 0.85
C LYS A 428 -26.83 11.76 0.33
N ASN A 429 -26.64 12.23 -0.88
CA ASN A 429 -27.45 13.30 -1.47
C ASN A 429 -28.57 12.77 -2.38
N HIS A 430 -28.41 11.55 -2.92
CA HIS A 430 -29.30 10.99 -3.94
C HIS A 430 -29.65 9.54 -3.58
N GLN A 431 -30.94 9.27 -3.34
CA GLN A 431 -31.40 7.93 -2.98
C GLN A 431 -31.57 6.99 -4.18
N GLN A 432 -31.56 7.51 -5.42
CA GLN A 432 -31.74 6.70 -6.62
C GLN A 432 -30.43 6.10 -7.10
N LEU A 433 -30.28 4.79 -6.87
CA LEU A 433 -29.25 3.98 -7.48
C LEU A 433 -29.91 2.91 -8.33
N LEU A 434 -29.40 2.70 -9.54
CA LEU A 434 -29.76 1.52 -10.32
C LEU A 434 -28.94 0.34 -9.82
N ARG A 435 -29.60 -0.84 -9.70
CA ARG A 435 -28.96 -2.12 -9.45
C ARG A 435 -28.97 -2.91 -10.74
N SER A 436 -27.83 -3.45 -11.13
CA SER A 436 -27.81 -4.40 -12.25
C SER A 436 -28.48 -5.71 -11.82
N PRO A 437 -29.20 -6.39 -12.70
CA PRO A 437 -29.72 -7.72 -12.43
C PRO A 437 -28.56 -8.66 -12.04
N ALA A 438 -28.85 -9.58 -11.14
CA ALA A 438 -27.89 -10.55 -10.58
C ALA A 438 -27.29 -11.47 -11.65
#